data_dd39cd3bcfaa668ef97dd087e2ca2640
#
_entry.id   dd39cd3bcfaa668ef97dd087e2ca2640
#
_cell.length_a   1.000
_cell.length_b   1.000
_cell.length_c   1.000
_cell.angle_alpha   90.00
_cell.angle_beta   90.00
_cell.angle_gamma   90.00
#
_symmetry.space_group_name_H-M   'P 1'
#
loop_
_entity.id
_entity.type
_entity.pdbx_description
1 polymer ?
#
loop_
_entity_poly.entity_id
_entity_poly.type
_entity_poly.pdbx_seq_one_letter_code
_entity_poly.pdbx_strand_id
1 'polypeptide(L)'
;NYEVELLLSLPPAHYRTQHENLKNYMMMKGQHVNFMFNDNPMSVTFKDVIVFIQGHAALYTRSNLTKEEPLIMLHDIGGFTWDYLSVRNGNPEKDIMDTRELGIIPFYNEFSNYIVSEYDLHLREDDIDNLIKNRTLPSNLAAIQTKVLDTLDTMALQYLKRGIKTFIEDKIDLKMYTSVFVGGASLIFKPYILQLQEEGLLGKVIFIEDVHANAKGAQILYKSAKSLMNKQ
;
A
#
# COMPACT_ATOMS: atom_id res chain seq x y z
N ASN A 1 24.34 -9.78 23.57
CA ASN A 1 23.15 -8.95 23.67
C ASN A 1 23.21 -7.84 22.62
N TYR A 2 22.11 -7.67 21.88
CA TYR A 2 21.99 -6.65 20.86
C TYR A 2 20.96 -5.62 21.31
N GLU A 3 21.29 -4.34 21.25
CA GLU A 3 20.33 -3.24 21.38
C GLU A 3 19.74 -2.92 20.00
N VAL A 4 18.41 -2.95 19.88
CA VAL A 4 17.68 -2.80 18.64
C VAL A 4 16.72 -1.62 18.75
N GLU A 5 16.69 -0.79 17.73
CA GLU A 5 15.65 0.23 17.50
C GLU A 5 14.69 -0.33 16.47
N LEU A 6 13.42 -0.49 16.84
CA LEU A 6 12.41 -1.15 16.02
C LEU A 6 11.49 -0.12 15.35
N LEU A 7 11.38 -0.21 14.05
CA LEU A 7 10.48 0.63 13.25
C LEU A 7 9.33 -0.22 12.74
N LEU A 8 8.11 0.13 13.12
CA LEU A 8 6.88 -0.57 12.77
C LEU A 8 5.93 0.36 12.03
N SER A 9 4.98 -0.21 11.30
CA SER A 9 3.89 0.55 10.72
C SER A 9 2.54 -0.04 11.09
N LEU A 10 1.53 0.81 11.15
CA LEU A 10 0.13 0.43 11.29
C LEU A 10 -0.69 1.01 10.14
N PRO A 11 -1.72 0.27 9.68
CA PRO A 11 -2.71 0.82 8.77
C PRO A 11 -3.33 2.11 9.32
N PRO A 12 -3.70 3.07 8.46
CA PRO A 12 -4.24 4.35 8.88
C PRO A 12 -5.41 4.25 9.88
N ALA A 13 -6.37 3.36 9.64
CA ALA A 13 -7.51 3.15 10.52
C ALA A 13 -7.11 2.72 11.95
N HIS A 14 -6.03 1.95 12.10
CA HIS A 14 -5.56 1.43 13.38
C HIS A 14 -4.56 2.36 14.07
N TYR A 15 -3.83 3.16 13.31
CA TYR A 15 -2.78 4.01 13.86
C TYR A 15 -3.29 4.94 14.96
N ARG A 16 -4.45 5.60 14.74
CA ARG A 16 -5.01 6.58 15.66
C ARG A 16 -5.20 6.02 17.08
N THR A 17 -5.63 4.78 17.21
CA THR A 17 -6.03 4.18 18.49
C THR A 17 -5.03 3.17 19.03
N GLN A 18 -4.16 2.60 18.21
CA GLN A 18 -3.35 1.44 18.57
C GLN A 18 -1.84 1.69 18.61
N HIS A 19 -1.34 2.82 18.06
CA HIS A 19 0.11 3.03 17.92
C HIS A 19 0.84 3.02 19.27
N GLU A 20 0.28 3.65 20.31
CA GLU A 20 0.89 3.65 21.66
C GLU A 20 0.84 2.25 22.29
N ASN A 21 -0.27 1.54 22.14
CA ASN A 21 -0.41 0.17 22.68
C ASN A 21 0.60 -0.78 21.99
N LEU A 22 0.75 -0.70 20.68
CA LEU A 22 1.73 -1.48 19.93
C LEU A 22 3.16 -1.14 20.35
N LYS A 23 3.48 0.16 20.49
CA LYS A 23 4.77 0.61 20.98
C LYS A 23 5.08 0.02 22.36
N ASN A 24 4.17 0.17 23.30
CA ASN A 24 4.35 -0.32 24.67
C ASN A 24 4.46 -1.85 24.72
N TYR A 25 3.67 -2.57 23.94
CA TYR A 25 3.75 -4.02 23.81
C TYR A 25 5.13 -4.47 23.31
N MET A 26 5.61 -3.84 22.24
CA MET A 26 6.90 -4.21 21.63
C MET A 26 8.11 -3.78 22.46
N MET A 27 8.01 -2.72 23.27
CA MET A 27 9.06 -2.32 24.21
C MET A 27 9.31 -3.38 25.31
N MET A 28 8.34 -4.28 25.53
CA MET A 28 8.44 -5.39 26.48
C MET A 28 8.95 -4.98 27.87
N LYS A 29 8.65 -3.75 28.29
CA LYS A 29 9.13 -3.13 29.54
C LYS A 29 10.67 -3.16 29.71
N GLY A 30 11.41 -3.13 28.60
CA GLY A 30 12.86 -3.18 28.60
C GLY A 30 13.46 -4.56 28.91
N GLN A 31 12.67 -5.63 28.83
CA GLN A 31 13.14 -6.99 29.04
C GLN A 31 14.02 -7.48 27.88
N HIS A 32 14.94 -8.39 28.20
CA HIS A 32 15.71 -9.10 27.19
C HIS A 32 14.87 -10.21 26.58
N VAL A 33 14.85 -10.27 25.24
CA VAL A 33 14.27 -11.38 24.49
C VAL A 33 15.40 -12.35 24.11
N ASN A 34 15.36 -13.54 24.69
CA ASN A 34 16.36 -14.58 24.41
C ASN A 34 15.75 -15.61 23.45
N PHE A 35 16.49 -15.97 22.41
CA PHE A 35 16.07 -16.95 21.40
C PHE A 35 17.28 -17.63 20.76
N MET A 36 17.04 -18.72 20.05
CA MET A 36 18.06 -19.40 19.22
C MET A 36 17.90 -18.95 17.76
N PHE A 37 19.00 -18.55 17.16
CA PHE A 37 19.09 -18.22 15.74
C PHE A 37 20.19 -19.05 15.10
N ASN A 38 19.85 -19.95 14.19
CA ASN A 38 20.80 -20.91 13.59
C ASN A 38 21.69 -21.59 14.63
N ASP A 39 21.06 -22.18 15.65
CA ASP A 39 21.68 -22.86 16.80
C ASP A 39 22.61 -21.98 17.67
N ASN A 40 22.63 -20.68 17.45
CA ASN A 40 23.37 -19.74 18.30
C ASN A 40 22.41 -19.02 19.27
N PRO A 41 22.73 -18.95 20.57
CA PRO A 41 21.95 -18.20 21.53
C PRO A 41 22.09 -16.68 21.25
N MET A 42 20.96 -16.02 21.08
CA MET A 42 20.86 -14.59 20.86
C MET A 42 20.05 -13.92 21.96
N SER A 43 20.41 -12.68 22.29
CA SER A 43 19.65 -11.84 23.19
C SER A 43 19.48 -10.46 22.58
N VAL A 44 18.25 -9.95 22.57
CA VAL A 44 17.87 -8.64 22.03
C VAL A 44 17.15 -7.83 23.09
N THR A 45 17.47 -6.55 23.17
CA THR A 45 16.73 -5.56 23.95
C THR A 45 16.25 -4.46 23.02
N PHE A 46 14.96 -4.16 23.03
CA PHE A 46 14.42 -3.04 22.28
C PHE A 46 14.69 -1.74 23.04
N LYS A 47 15.56 -0.91 22.44
CA LYS A 47 15.97 0.38 23.02
C LYS A 47 14.93 1.48 22.72
N ASP A 48 14.33 1.43 21.57
CA ASP A 48 13.23 2.29 21.14
C ASP A 48 12.34 1.57 20.12
N VAL A 49 11.06 1.90 20.14
CA VAL A 49 10.07 1.43 19.19
C VAL A 49 9.32 2.63 18.63
N ILE A 50 9.39 2.82 17.32
CA ILE A 50 8.70 3.90 16.63
C ILE A 50 7.66 3.30 15.70
N VAL A 51 6.44 3.80 15.79
CA VAL A 51 5.32 3.33 14.96
C VAL A 51 4.94 4.42 13.97
N PHE A 52 4.97 4.09 12.67
CA PHE A 52 4.59 4.97 11.56
C PHE A 52 3.21 4.64 11.03
N ILE A 53 2.59 5.60 10.33
CA ILE A 53 1.41 5.33 9.51
C ILE A 53 1.89 4.61 8.23
N GLN A 54 1.25 3.49 7.89
CA GLN A 54 1.55 2.73 6.68
C GLN A 54 1.36 3.61 5.44
N GLY A 55 2.25 3.47 4.46
CA GLY A 55 2.29 4.30 3.27
C GLY A 55 3.00 5.65 3.46
N HIS A 56 2.77 6.38 4.58
CA HIS A 56 3.33 7.72 4.77
C HIS A 56 4.85 7.77 4.64
N ALA A 57 5.53 6.81 5.25
CA ALA A 57 6.99 6.73 5.20
C ALA A 57 7.52 6.58 3.76
N ALA A 58 6.80 5.90 2.89
CA ALA A 58 7.20 5.68 1.50
C ALA A 58 7.42 6.99 0.72
N LEU A 59 6.70 8.07 1.04
CA LEU A 59 6.86 9.37 0.39
C LEU A 59 8.29 9.91 0.50
N TYR A 60 9.00 9.58 1.59
CA TYR A 60 10.36 10.05 1.85
C TYR A 60 11.43 9.32 1.07
N THR A 61 11.08 8.26 0.35
CA THR A 61 12.00 7.61 -0.61
C THR A 61 12.20 8.45 -1.87
N ARG A 62 11.27 9.37 -2.18
CA ARG A 62 11.41 10.39 -3.24
C ARG A 62 11.74 11.74 -2.60
N SER A 63 13.01 12.11 -2.69
CA SER A 63 13.46 13.42 -2.18
C SER A 63 12.65 14.54 -2.83
N ASN A 64 12.22 15.49 -2.01
CA ASN A 64 11.43 16.67 -2.40
C ASN A 64 9.96 16.42 -2.81
N LEU A 65 9.46 15.18 -2.91
CA LEU A 65 8.08 14.94 -3.35
C LEU A 65 7.06 15.76 -2.53
N THR A 66 7.19 15.78 -1.22
CA THR A 66 6.28 16.54 -0.34
C THR A 66 6.44 18.06 -0.39
N LYS A 67 7.52 18.55 -1.01
CA LYS A 67 7.74 19.97 -1.29
C LYS A 67 7.19 20.38 -2.64
N GLU A 68 7.32 19.50 -3.64
CA GLU A 68 6.81 19.71 -5.00
C GLU A 68 5.29 19.54 -5.05
N GLU A 69 4.76 18.63 -4.26
CA GLU A 69 3.34 18.29 -4.17
C GLU A 69 2.83 18.60 -2.75
N PRO A 70 2.30 19.81 -2.53
CA PRO A 70 1.91 20.25 -1.18
C PRO A 70 0.64 19.56 -0.65
N LEU A 71 -0.18 18.97 -1.54
CA LEU A 71 -1.41 18.28 -1.19
C LEU A 71 -1.43 16.91 -1.89
N ILE A 72 -1.15 15.87 -1.12
CA ILE A 72 -1.08 14.49 -1.60
C ILE A 72 -2.23 13.67 -1.01
N MET A 73 -2.89 12.87 -1.84
CA MET A 73 -3.63 11.71 -1.38
C MET A 73 -2.75 10.49 -1.63
N LEU A 74 -2.26 9.91 -0.54
CA LEU A 74 -1.49 8.67 -0.59
C LEU A 74 -2.45 7.49 -0.65
N HIS A 75 -2.18 6.55 -1.54
CA HIS A 75 -2.90 5.29 -1.70
C HIS A 75 -1.90 4.13 -1.59
N ASP A 76 -2.03 3.30 -0.56
CA ASP A 76 -1.27 2.05 -0.42
C ASP A 76 -2.23 0.89 -0.71
N ILE A 77 -2.16 0.33 -1.92
CA ILE A 77 -2.99 -0.81 -2.30
C ILE A 77 -2.16 -2.08 -2.10
N GLY A 78 -2.57 -2.85 -1.09
CA GLY A 78 -1.97 -4.11 -0.70
C GLY A 78 -2.76 -5.33 -1.18
N GLY A 79 -2.48 -6.49 -0.55
CA GLY A 79 -3.19 -7.73 -0.84
C GLY A 79 -4.68 -7.65 -0.47
N PHE A 80 -5.01 -7.25 0.74
CA PHE A 80 -6.38 -7.22 1.25
C PHE A 80 -6.98 -5.83 1.34
N THR A 81 -6.13 -4.81 1.53
CA THR A 81 -6.59 -3.46 1.85
C THR A 81 -6.12 -2.41 0.83
N TRP A 82 -6.89 -1.37 0.74
CA TRP A 82 -6.56 -0.08 0.17
C TRP A 82 -6.53 0.93 1.32
N ASP A 83 -5.34 1.26 1.77
CA ASP A 83 -5.10 2.29 2.77
C ASP A 83 -4.99 3.64 2.08
N TYR A 84 -5.55 4.70 2.69
CA TYR A 84 -5.36 6.05 2.19
C TYR A 84 -5.09 7.05 3.32
N LEU A 85 -4.38 8.11 2.96
CA LEU A 85 -3.97 9.16 3.88
C LEU A 85 -3.78 10.48 3.13
N SER A 86 -4.44 11.55 3.57
CA SER A 86 -4.12 12.89 3.11
C SER A 86 -2.84 13.40 3.78
N VAL A 87 -1.95 13.98 2.97
CA VAL A 87 -0.69 14.56 3.43
C VAL A 87 -0.59 15.99 2.91
N ARG A 88 -0.50 16.94 3.82
CA ARG A 88 -0.37 18.37 3.51
C ARG A 88 0.98 18.91 3.94
N ASN A 89 1.77 19.41 2.98
CA ASN A 89 3.13 19.90 3.22
C ASN A 89 4.00 18.90 4.00
N GLY A 90 3.91 17.61 3.65
CA GLY A 90 4.61 16.53 4.29
C GLY A 90 4.01 16.01 5.61
N ASN A 91 2.99 16.67 6.15
CA ASN A 91 2.36 16.28 7.41
C ASN A 91 1.07 15.48 7.15
N PRO A 92 0.86 14.34 7.83
CA PRO A 92 -0.35 13.54 7.70
C PRO A 92 -1.56 14.27 8.30
N GLU A 93 -2.66 14.35 7.54
CA GLU A 93 -3.95 14.86 8.01
C GLU A 93 -4.75 13.70 8.62
N LYS A 94 -4.65 13.54 9.95
CA LYS A 94 -5.21 12.37 10.67
C LYS A 94 -6.74 12.24 10.60
N ASP A 95 -7.43 13.27 10.15
CA ASP A 95 -8.88 13.25 9.97
C ASP A 95 -9.29 12.77 8.56
N ILE A 96 -8.33 12.70 7.63
CA ILE A 96 -8.53 12.25 6.25
C ILE A 96 -7.61 11.04 6.02
N MET A 97 -7.91 9.94 6.69
CA MET A 97 -7.22 8.66 6.52
C MET A 97 -8.12 7.51 6.92
N ASP A 98 -8.04 6.41 6.20
CA ASP A 98 -8.80 5.19 6.51
C ASP A 98 -8.17 3.97 5.81
N THR A 99 -8.71 2.79 6.12
CA THR A 99 -8.36 1.49 5.54
C THR A 99 -9.64 0.85 5.01
N ARG A 100 -9.64 0.41 3.76
CA ARG A 100 -10.77 -0.26 3.10
C ARG A 100 -10.38 -1.66 2.66
N GLU A 101 -11.32 -2.59 2.71
CA GLU A 101 -11.12 -3.98 2.25
C GLU A 101 -11.24 -4.06 0.71
N LEU A 102 -10.39 -3.29 0.02
CA LEU A 102 -10.36 -3.15 -1.43
C LEU A 102 -8.94 -3.38 -1.99
N GLY A 103 -8.23 -4.38 -1.45
CA GLY A 103 -6.95 -4.81 -1.99
C GLY A 103 -7.10 -5.67 -3.26
N ILE A 104 -6.00 -6.22 -3.74
CA ILE A 104 -6.01 -6.98 -5.00
C ILE A 104 -6.59 -8.40 -4.86
N ILE A 105 -6.46 -9.05 -3.70
CA ILE A 105 -6.97 -10.41 -3.49
C ILE A 105 -8.50 -10.47 -3.58
N PRO A 106 -9.27 -9.55 -2.96
CA PRO A 106 -10.71 -9.46 -3.21
C PRO A 106 -11.06 -9.33 -4.69
N PHE A 107 -10.32 -8.53 -5.46
CA PHE A 107 -10.51 -8.43 -6.91
C PHE A 107 -10.23 -9.76 -7.63
N TYR A 108 -9.14 -10.45 -7.29
CA TYR A 108 -8.82 -11.74 -7.88
C TYR A 108 -9.91 -12.78 -7.63
N ASN A 109 -10.46 -12.80 -6.42
CA ASN A 109 -11.58 -13.67 -6.07
C ASN A 109 -12.83 -13.36 -6.90
N GLU A 110 -13.19 -12.08 -7.05
CA GLU A 110 -14.33 -11.66 -7.88
C GLU A 110 -14.12 -12.08 -9.34
N PHE A 111 -12.95 -11.81 -9.90
CA PHE A 111 -12.62 -12.13 -11.28
C PHE A 111 -12.58 -13.65 -11.52
N SER A 112 -11.90 -14.41 -10.64
CA SER A 112 -11.82 -15.87 -10.75
C SER A 112 -13.21 -16.52 -10.68
N ASN A 113 -14.06 -16.08 -9.75
CA ASN A 113 -15.43 -16.61 -9.64
C ASN A 113 -16.25 -16.33 -10.90
N TYR A 114 -16.12 -15.14 -11.49
CA TYR A 114 -16.77 -14.81 -12.74
C TYR A 114 -16.29 -15.72 -13.88
N ILE A 115 -14.98 -15.90 -14.02
CA ILE A 115 -14.40 -16.74 -15.09
C ILE A 115 -14.79 -18.20 -14.93
N VAL A 116 -14.88 -18.71 -13.70
CA VAL A 116 -15.40 -20.06 -13.45
C VAL A 116 -16.86 -20.17 -13.92
N SER A 117 -17.70 -19.18 -13.60
CA SER A 117 -19.13 -19.24 -13.96
C SER A 117 -19.39 -19.18 -15.47
N GLU A 118 -18.58 -18.42 -16.20
CA GLU A 118 -18.80 -18.17 -17.64
C GLU A 118 -18.04 -19.17 -18.56
N TYR A 119 -16.89 -19.67 -18.11
CA TYR A 119 -15.97 -20.43 -18.95
C TYR A 119 -15.55 -21.77 -18.35
N ASP A 120 -16.02 -22.12 -17.13
CA ASP A 120 -15.56 -23.31 -16.38
C ASP A 120 -14.01 -23.37 -16.25
N LEU A 121 -13.37 -22.20 -16.12
CA LEU A 121 -11.93 -22.04 -16.09
C LEU A 121 -11.49 -21.55 -14.71
N HIS A 122 -10.66 -22.36 -14.03
CA HIS A 122 -10.08 -22.01 -12.73
C HIS A 122 -8.75 -21.28 -12.93
N LEU A 123 -8.72 -19.98 -12.56
CA LEU A 123 -7.52 -19.17 -12.56
C LEU A 123 -7.04 -18.95 -11.12
N ARG A 124 -5.73 -19.15 -10.90
CA ARG A 124 -5.06 -18.78 -9.65
C ARG A 124 -4.61 -17.33 -9.71
N GLU A 125 -4.21 -16.78 -8.58
CA GLU A 125 -3.71 -15.40 -8.47
C GLU A 125 -2.56 -15.12 -9.44
N ASP A 126 -1.58 -16.04 -9.54
CA ASP A 126 -0.46 -15.93 -10.49
C ASP A 126 -0.92 -15.91 -11.96
N ASP A 127 -1.99 -16.65 -12.28
CA ASP A 127 -2.54 -16.69 -13.63
C ASP A 127 -3.19 -15.33 -13.98
N ILE A 128 -3.88 -14.72 -13.03
CA ILE A 128 -4.49 -13.40 -13.18
C ILE A 128 -3.41 -12.30 -13.28
N ASP A 129 -2.37 -12.36 -12.44
CA ASP A 129 -1.21 -11.48 -12.54
C ASP A 129 -0.57 -11.54 -13.92
N ASN A 130 -0.37 -12.74 -14.45
CA ASN A 130 0.16 -12.95 -15.80
C ASN A 130 -0.77 -12.40 -16.89
N LEU A 131 -2.09 -12.56 -16.73
CA LEU A 131 -3.05 -11.98 -17.65
C LEU A 131 -2.96 -10.44 -17.67
N ILE A 132 -2.84 -9.80 -16.51
CA ILE A 132 -2.71 -8.33 -16.44
C ILE A 132 -1.40 -7.88 -17.07
N LYS A 133 -0.28 -8.54 -16.77
CA LYS A 133 1.06 -8.15 -17.22
C LYS A 133 1.32 -8.49 -18.69
N ASN A 134 1.00 -9.71 -19.09
CA ASN A 134 1.41 -10.29 -20.38
C ASN A 134 0.29 -10.33 -21.41
N ARG A 135 -0.95 -10.11 -21.01
CA ARG A 135 -2.14 -10.09 -21.89
C ARG A 135 -2.33 -11.41 -22.65
N THR A 136 -1.94 -12.55 -22.06
CA THR A 136 -1.99 -13.85 -22.72
C THR A 136 -2.56 -14.94 -21.83
N LEU A 137 -3.35 -15.83 -22.42
CA LEU A 137 -3.74 -17.13 -21.88
C LEU A 137 -2.88 -18.24 -22.51
N PRO A 138 -2.84 -19.44 -21.90
CA PRO A 138 -2.28 -20.63 -22.55
C PRO A 138 -2.90 -20.87 -23.93
N SER A 139 -2.10 -21.38 -24.88
CA SER A 139 -2.48 -21.51 -26.29
C SER A 139 -3.75 -22.34 -26.54
N ASN A 140 -4.03 -23.30 -25.67
CA ASN A 140 -5.27 -24.12 -25.73
C ASN A 140 -6.53 -23.29 -25.36
N LEU A 141 -6.39 -22.10 -24.80
CA LEU A 141 -7.47 -21.16 -24.43
C LEU A 141 -7.54 -19.94 -25.37
N ALA A 142 -6.79 -19.93 -26.46
CA ALA A 142 -6.71 -18.80 -27.39
C ALA A 142 -8.10 -18.35 -27.91
N ALA A 143 -9.03 -19.29 -28.09
CA ALA A 143 -10.37 -18.99 -28.58
C ALA A 143 -11.20 -18.06 -27.68
N ILE A 144 -10.91 -18.05 -26.38
CA ILE A 144 -11.63 -17.23 -25.39
C ILE A 144 -10.79 -16.03 -24.89
N GLN A 145 -9.52 -15.95 -25.29
CA GLN A 145 -8.56 -14.96 -24.78
C GLN A 145 -9.08 -13.53 -24.84
N THR A 146 -9.58 -13.09 -26.00
CA THR A 146 -10.10 -11.71 -26.15
C THR A 146 -11.23 -11.43 -25.17
N LYS A 147 -12.20 -12.34 -25.04
CA LYS A 147 -13.34 -12.16 -24.11
C LYS A 147 -12.89 -12.11 -22.66
N VAL A 148 -11.94 -12.97 -22.27
CA VAL A 148 -11.40 -12.98 -20.90
C VAL A 148 -10.65 -11.69 -20.60
N LEU A 149 -9.87 -11.16 -21.53
CA LEU A 149 -9.15 -9.91 -21.38
C LEU A 149 -10.10 -8.70 -21.31
N ASP A 150 -11.12 -8.64 -22.16
CA ASP A 150 -12.13 -7.58 -22.11
C ASP A 150 -12.90 -7.58 -20.78
N THR A 151 -13.19 -8.77 -20.28
CA THR A 151 -13.81 -8.94 -18.96
C THR A 151 -12.88 -8.48 -17.84
N LEU A 152 -11.61 -8.87 -17.89
CA LEU A 152 -10.60 -8.45 -16.92
C LEU A 152 -10.50 -6.92 -16.82
N ASP A 153 -10.39 -6.25 -17.98
CA ASP A 153 -10.27 -4.80 -18.06
C ASP A 153 -11.52 -4.10 -17.50
N THR A 154 -12.68 -4.59 -17.91
CA THR A 154 -13.97 -4.05 -17.43
C THR A 154 -14.10 -4.20 -15.92
N MET A 155 -13.85 -5.39 -15.39
CA MET A 155 -13.96 -5.67 -13.96
C MET A 155 -12.93 -4.90 -13.13
N ALA A 156 -11.68 -4.81 -13.60
CA ALA A 156 -10.63 -4.06 -12.92
C ALA A 156 -10.97 -2.56 -12.80
N LEU A 157 -11.45 -1.97 -13.89
CA LEU A 157 -11.91 -0.57 -13.90
C LEU A 157 -13.10 -0.36 -12.98
N GLN A 158 -14.09 -1.24 -13.02
CA GLN A 158 -15.25 -1.15 -12.14
C GLN A 158 -14.87 -1.31 -10.66
N TYR A 159 -13.93 -2.22 -10.37
CA TYR A 159 -13.40 -2.43 -9.02
C TYR A 159 -12.76 -1.15 -8.47
N LEU A 160 -11.85 -0.55 -9.22
CA LEU A 160 -11.20 0.70 -8.83
C LEU A 160 -12.18 1.87 -8.75
N LYS A 161 -13.15 1.97 -9.67
CA LYS A 161 -14.22 2.98 -9.63
C LYS A 161 -15.07 2.86 -8.36
N ARG A 162 -15.35 1.63 -7.88
CA ARG A 162 -16.01 1.43 -6.58
C ARG A 162 -15.18 2.02 -5.44
N GLY A 163 -13.86 1.77 -5.44
CA GLY A 163 -12.96 2.38 -4.47
C GLY A 163 -12.98 3.91 -4.51
N ILE A 164 -12.87 4.50 -5.72
CA ILE A 164 -12.91 5.97 -5.89
C ILE A 164 -14.26 6.56 -5.45
N LYS A 165 -15.37 5.88 -5.73
CA LYS A 165 -16.69 6.34 -5.32
C LYS A 165 -16.80 6.57 -3.80
N THR A 166 -16.13 5.75 -3.00
CA THR A 166 -16.14 5.92 -1.55
C THR A 166 -15.50 7.23 -1.08
N PHE A 167 -14.50 7.76 -1.83
CA PHE A 167 -13.93 9.09 -1.54
C PHE A 167 -14.95 10.20 -1.79
N ILE A 168 -15.74 10.08 -2.87
CA ILE A 168 -16.81 11.04 -3.18
C ILE A 168 -17.87 11.02 -2.07
N GLU A 169 -18.23 9.84 -1.57
CA GLU A 169 -19.18 9.67 -0.44
C GLU A 169 -18.65 10.35 0.83
N ASP A 170 -17.32 10.29 1.06
CA ASP A 170 -16.64 10.98 2.16
C ASP A 170 -16.39 12.47 1.87
N LYS A 171 -16.88 13.01 0.76
CA LYS A 171 -16.70 14.40 0.32
C LYS A 171 -15.25 14.76 0.01
N ILE A 172 -14.46 13.78 -0.40
CA ILE A 172 -13.06 13.96 -0.85
C ILE A 172 -13.05 13.96 -2.37
N ASP A 173 -12.69 15.09 -2.98
CA ASP A 173 -12.48 15.19 -4.44
C ASP A 173 -11.02 14.90 -4.78
N LEU A 174 -10.75 13.68 -5.29
CA LEU A 174 -9.40 13.25 -5.64
C LEU A 174 -8.76 14.07 -6.78
N LYS A 175 -9.52 14.86 -7.51
CA LYS A 175 -8.98 15.77 -8.55
C LYS A 175 -8.17 16.91 -7.95
N MET A 176 -8.44 17.26 -6.69
CA MET A 176 -7.74 18.32 -5.97
C MET A 176 -6.38 17.88 -5.41
N TYR A 177 -6.08 16.60 -5.45
CA TYR A 177 -4.89 15.99 -4.86
C TYR A 177 -3.93 15.51 -5.96
N THR A 178 -2.64 15.47 -5.63
CA THR A 178 -1.71 14.57 -6.30
C THR A 178 -1.89 13.20 -5.65
N SER A 179 -2.45 12.25 -6.41
CA SER A 179 -2.63 10.87 -5.98
C SER A 179 -1.31 10.11 -6.09
N VAL A 180 -0.73 9.73 -4.96
CA VAL A 180 0.53 8.95 -4.91
C VAL A 180 0.21 7.51 -4.57
N PHE A 181 0.48 6.60 -5.48
CA PHE A 181 0.22 5.18 -5.33
C PHE A 181 1.49 4.44 -4.90
N VAL A 182 1.37 3.63 -3.86
CA VAL A 182 2.41 2.73 -3.33
C VAL A 182 1.83 1.34 -3.16
N GLY A 183 2.69 0.36 -2.84
CA GLY A 183 2.28 -1.03 -2.66
C GLY A 183 2.28 -1.84 -3.96
N GLY A 184 2.47 -3.16 -3.84
CA GLY A 184 2.61 -4.06 -4.98
C GLY A 184 1.38 -4.11 -5.87
N ALA A 185 0.18 -4.10 -5.28
CA ALA A 185 -1.07 -4.12 -6.01
C ALA A 185 -1.31 -2.84 -6.83
N SER A 186 -0.81 -1.68 -6.36
CA SER A 186 -0.86 -0.44 -7.13
C SER A 186 -0.13 -0.55 -8.47
N LEU A 187 0.96 -1.33 -8.53
CA LEU A 187 1.71 -1.54 -9.77
C LEU A 187 0.97 -2.49 -10.72
N ILE A 188 0.27 -3.48 -10.20
CA ILE A 188 -0.57 -4.38 -10.99
C ILE A 188 -1.74 -3.59 -11.58
N PHE A 189 -2.40 -2.75 -10.79
CA PHE A 189 -3.50 -1.90 -11.24
C PHE A 189 -3.06 -0.64 -12.03
N LYS A 190 -1.75 -0.40 -12.18
CA LYS A 190 -1.22 0.82 -12.81
C LYS A 190 -1.87 1.19 -14.14
N PRO A 191 -2.09 0.26 -15.12
CA PRO A 191 -2.73 0.61 -16.38
C PRO A 191 -4.14 1.19 -16.19
N TYR A 192 -4.91 0.60 -15.29
CA TYR A 192 -6.28 1.01 -15.01
C TYR A 192 -6.35 2.32 -14.21
N ILE A 193 -5.41 2.54 -13.26
CA ILE A 193 -5.29 3.79 -12.52
C ILE A 193 -4.98 4.96 -13.46
N LEU A 194 -4.08 4.77 -14.43
CA LEU A 194 -3.79 5.79 -15.44
C LEU A 194 -5.00 6.08 -16.33
N GLN A 195 -5.78 5.06 -16.69
CA GLN A 195 -7.03 5.27 -17.42
C GLN A 195 -8.04 6.10 -16.60
N LEU A 196 -8.15 5.87 -15.28
CA LEU A 196 -9.02 6.68 -14.41
C LEU A 196 -8.56 8.15 -14.31
N GLN A 197 -7.25 8.39 -14.41
CA GLN A 197 -6.71 9.74 -14.52
C GLN A 197 -7.13 10.38 -15.85
N GLU A 198 -7.01 9.67 -16.97
CA GLU A 198 -7.43 10.14 -18.30
C GLU A 198 -8.94 10.42 -18.35
N GLU A 199 -9.75 9.60 -17.67
CA GLU A 199 -11.19 9.83 -17.47
C GLU A 199 -11.50 11.04 -16.55
N GLY A 200 -10.50 11.66 -15.96
CA GLY A 200 -10.64 12.82 -15.07
C GLY A 200 -11.25 12.49 -13.70
N LEU A 201 -11.12 11.25 -13.24
CA LEU A 201 -11.56 10.85 -11.89
C LEU A 201 -10.48 11.09 -10.83
N LEU A 202 -9.23 11.17 -11.26
CA LEU A 202 -8.05 11.48 -10.44
C LEU A 202 -7.38 12.76 -10.96
N GLY A 203 -6.73 13.51 -10.07
CA GLY A 203 -5.82 14.57 -10.46
C GLY A 203 -4.49 14.01 -10.98
N LYS A 204 -3.37 14.66 -10.65
CA LYS A 204 -2.03 14.15 -10.99
C LYS A 204 -1.77 12.81 -10.29
N VAL A 205 -1.26 11.83 -11.03
CA VAL A 205 -0.93 10.50 -10.51
C VAL A 205 0.58 10.29 -10.51
N ILE A 206 1.10 9.76 -9.40
CA ILE A 206 2.52 9.39 -9.23
C ILE A 206 2.57 7.98 -8.63
N PHE A 207 3.50 7.15 -9.12
CA PHE A 207 3.78 5.83 -8.56
C PHE A 207 5.14 5.81 -7.85
N ILE A 208 5.18 5.19 -6.66
CA ILE A 208 6.42 4.79 -6.00
C ILE A 208 6.56 3.28 -6.20
N GLU A 209 7.40 2.88 -7.16
CA GLU A 209 7.47 1.50 -7.67
C GLU A 209 8.28 0.56 -6.78
N ASP A 210 8.96 1.09 -5.74
CA ASP A 210 9.74 0.28 -4.82
C ASP A 210 8.81 -0.40 -3.80
N VAL A 211 8.68 -1.73 -3.88
CA VAL A 211 7.88 -2.53 -2.96
C VAL A 211 8.37 -2.46 -1.49
N HIS A 212 9.61 -2.02 -1.28
CA HIS A 212 10.20 -1.80 0.05
C HIS A 212 10.14 -0.33 0.49
N ALA A 213 9.42 0.53 -0.22
CA ALA A 213 9.38 1.98 0.03
C ALA A 213 8.98 2.31 1.48
N ASN A 214 8.02 1.61 2.06
CA ASN A 214 7.61 1.82 3.45
C ASN A 214 8.77 1.62 4.43
N ALA A 215 9.51 0.52 4.33
CA ALA A 215 10.63 0.23 5.22
C ALA A 215 11.81 1.19 5.00
N LYS A 216 12.16 1.47 3.73
CA LYS A 216 13.23 2.42 3.38
C LYS A 216 12.88 3.84 3.84
N GLY A 217 11.66 4.27 3.62
CA GLY A 217 11.18 5.59 4.04
C GLY A 217 11.19 5.76 5.56
N ALA A 218 10.75 4.74 6.31
CA ALA A 218 10.84 4.72 7.76
C ALA A 218 12.30 4.88 8.25
N GLN A 219 13.24 4.17 7.62
CA GLN A 219 14.67 4.32 7.94
C GLN A 219 15.19 5.74 7.66
N ILE A 220 14.78 6.36 6.54
CA ILE A 220 15.17 7.73 6.18
C ILE A 220 14.66 8.71 7.23
N LEU A 221 13.37 8.64 7.56
CA LEU A 221 12.74 9.49 8.57
C LEU A 221 13.42 9.35 9.93
N TYR A 222 13.68 8.13 10.36
CA TYR A 222 14.35 7.85 11.63
C TYR A 222 15.75 8.45 11.68
N LYS A 223 16.59 8.20 10.66
CA LYS A 223 17.94 8.78 10.58
C LYS A 223 17.92 10.30 10.58
N SER A 224 16.98 10.92 9.89
CA SER A 224 16.83 12.38 9.85
C SER A 224 16.47 12.95 11.22
N ALA A 225 15.49 12.34 11.92
CA ALA A 225 15.11 12.75 13.27
C ALA A 225 16.28 12.62 14.26
N LYS A 226 17.01 11.52 14.22
CA LYS A 226 18.17 11.27 15.11
C LYS A 226 19.32 12.25 14.84
N SER A 227 19.54 12.63 13.59
CA SER A 227 20.57 13.62 13.25
C SER A 227 20.26 15.02 13.76
N LEU A 228 18.98 15.38 13.87
CA LEU A 228 18.54 16.67 14.42
C LEU A 228 18.68 16.70 15.95
N MET A 229 18.38 15.59 16.64
CA MET A 229 18.54 15.49 18.10
C MET A 229 20.02 15.56 18.53
N ASN A 230 20.93 15.02 17.72
CA ASN A 230 22.38 15.04 18.04
C ASN A 230 23.05 16.40 17.75
N LYS A 231 22.33 17.37 17.17
CA LYS A 231 22.84 18.72 16.87
C LYS A 231 22.39 19.78 17.90
N GLN A 232 21.52 19.39 18.83
CA GLN A 232 21.12 20.20 19.99
C GLN A 232 21.93 19.81 21.22
#